data_98c3c8d4255835687789665f114019ed
#
_entry.id   98c3c8d4255835687789665f114019ed
#
_cell.length_a   1.000
_cell.length_b   1.000
_cell.length_c   1.000
_cell.angle_alpha   90.00
_cell.angle_beta   90.00
_cell.angle_gamma   90.00
#
_symmetry.space_group_name_H-M   'P 1'
#
loop_
_entity.id
_entity.type
_entity.pdbx_description
1 polymer ?
#
loop_
_entity_poly.entity_id
_entity_poly.type
_entity_poly.pdbx_seq_one_letter_code
_entity_poly.pdbx_strand_id
1 'polypeptide(L)' 'MARLYFHCSNDRRALVDEVGLDLGDLHEASRHAEWFVRSLVSLPCLEDWRGWTMQVRDEGGEPLLSVPFASALGKPN' A
#
# COMPACT_ATOMS: atom_id res chain seq x y z
N MET A 1 2.55 19.99 -1.70
CA MET A 1 2.25 18.72 -2.35
C MET A 1 3.50 17.90 -2.46
N ALA A 2 3.37 16.62 -2.17
CA ALA A 2 4.50 15.73 -2.18
C ALA A 2 4.18 14.51 -3.01
N ARG A 3 5.19 14.00 -3.71
CA ARG A 3 5.05 12.74 -4.41
C ARG A 3 5.31 11.61 -3.42
N LEU A 4 4.35 10.71 -3.33
CA LEU A 4 4.41 9.59 -2.42
C LEU A 4 4.46 8.29 -3.22
N TYR A 5 5.14 7.30 -2.66
CA TYR A 5 5.34 6.01 -3.32
C TYR A 5 4.70 4.92 -2.49
N PHE A 6 3.95 4.07 -3.15
CA PHE A 6 3.17 3.02 -2.50
C PHE A 6 3.79 1.67 -2.82
N HIS A 7 4.67 1.21 -1.95
CA HIS A 7 5.38 -0.06 -2.12
C HIS A 7 4.65 -1.15 -1.37
N CYS A 8 4.59 -2.33 -1.96
CA CYS A 8 4.03 -3.50 -1.30
C CYS A 8 5.10 -4.55 -1.13
N SER A 9 5.12 -5.24 -0.02
CA SER A 9 6.12 -6.27 0.20
C SER A 9 5.65 -7.31 1.20
N ASN A 10 6.26 -8.49 1.10
CA ASN A 10 6.18 -9.50 2.13
C ASN A 10 7.61 -9.89 2.48
N ASP A 11 7.81 -11.00 3.18
CA ASP A 11 9.15 -11.40 3.60
C ASP A 11 9.97 -12.01 2.46
N ARG A 12 9.41 -12.12 1.26
CA ARG A 12 10.11 -12.72 0.12
C ARG A 12 10.19 -11.84 -1.10
N ARG A 13 9.21 -10.95 -1.31
CA ARG A 13 9.11 -10.17 -2.53
C ARG A 13 8.70 -8.74 -2.23
N ALA A 14 8.98 -7.86 -3.17
CA ALA A 14 8.56 -6.48 -3.09
C ALA A 14 8.05 -6.02 -4.44
N LEU A 15 6.95 -5.28 -4.42
CA LEU A 15 6.42 -4.60 -5.59
C LEU A 15 6.71 -3.12 -5.37
N VAL A 16 7.68 -2.60 -6.10
CA VAL A 16 8.17 -1.24 -5.89
C VAL A 16 7.44 -0.30 -6.83
N ASP A 17 6.87 0.76 -6.26
CA ASP A 17 6.25 1.82 -7.06
C ASP A 17 7.34 2.79 -7.49
N GLU A 18 7.56 2.90 -8.78
CA GLU A 18 8.59 3.78 -9.33
C GLU A 18 8.02 5.07 -9.90
N VAL A 19 6.71 5.21 -9.90
CA VAL A 19 6.03 6.36 -10.47
C VAL A 19 5.61 7.36 -9.41
N GLY A 20 4.98 6.87 -8.36
CA GLY A 20 4.49 7.72 -7.30
C GLY A 20 3.20 8.43 -7.65
N LEU A 21 2.68 9.16 -6.69
CA LEU A 21 1.43 9.90 -6.83
C LEU A 21 1.53 11.17 -6.00
N ASP A 22 1.17 12.29 -6.58
CA ASP A 22 1.18 13.58 -5.87
C ASP A 22 -0.08 13.70 -5.03
N LEU A 23 0.10 13.84 -3.73
CA LEU A 23 -1.02 13.93 -2.80
C LEU A 23 -0.81 15.11 -1.86
N GLY A 24 -1.93 15.64 -1.38
CA GLY A 24 -1.90 16.86 -0.58
C GLY A 24 -1.56 16.63 0.88
N ASP A 25 -1.96 15.48 1.44
CA ASP A 25 -1.71 15.23 2.86
C ASP A 25 -1.78 13.72 3.16
N LEU A 26 -1.49 13.39 4.42
CA LEU A 26 -1.47 12.01 4.86
C LEU A 26 -2.84 11.36 4.86
N HIS A 27 -3.89 12.14 5.04
CA HIS A 27 -5.24 11.60 5.02
C HIS A 27 -5.57 11.05 3.64
N GLU A 28 -5.25 11.81 2.60
CA GLU A 28 -5.39 11.34 1.23
C GLU A 28 -4.54 10.11 0.97
N ALA A 29 -3.30 10.14 1.47
CA ALA A 29 -2.41 9.01 1.29
C ALA A 29 -2.97 7.74 1.93
N SER A 30 -3.54 7.87 3.11
CA SER A 30 -4.14 6.74 3.81
C SER A 30 -5.30 6.16 3.02
N ARG A 31 -6.16 7.01 2.47
CA ARG A 31 -7.30 6.56 1.68
C ARG A 31 -6.85 5.86 0.40
N HIS A 32 -5.83 6.41 -0.27
CA HIS A 32 -5.30 5.80 -1.47
C HIS A 32 -4.65 4.45 -1.16
N ALA A 33 -3.92 4.37 -0.04
CA ALA A 33 -3.29 3.11 0.35
C ALA A 33 -4.33 2.03 0.56
N GLU A 34 -5.42 2.36 1.26
CA GLU A 34 -6.51 1.39 1.48
C GLU A 34 -7.15 0.98 0.17
N TRP A 35 -7.35 1.94 -0.72
CA TRP A 35 -7.94 1.65 -2.02
C TRP A 35 -7.04 0.70 -2.83
N PHE A 36 -5.74 0.96 -2.84
CA PHE A 36 -4.80 0.11 -3.55
C PHE A 36 -4.80 -1.31 -2.98
N VAL A 37 -4.77 -1.43 -1.65
CA VAL A 37 -4.77 -2.74 -1.02
C VAL A 37 -6.04 -3.51 -1.40
N ARG A 38 -7.20 -2.88 -1.32
CA ARG A 38 -8.45 -3.52 -1.69
C ARG A 38 -8.47 -3.92 -3.16
N SER A 39 -7.92 -3.07 -4.02
CA SER A 39 -7.88 -3.38 -5.44
C SER A 39 -7.01 -4.59 -5.71
N LEU A 40 -5.86 -4.68 -5.04
CA LEU A 40 -4.96 -5.80 -5.24
C LEU A 40 -5.54 -7.11 -4.74
N VAL A 41 -6.16 -7.10 -3.55
CA VAL A 41 -6.70 -8.34 -3.00
C VAL A 41 -7.95 -8.79 -3.74
N SER A 42 -8.55 -7.91 -4.53
CA SER A 42 -9.73 -8.25 -5.33
C SER A 42 -9.36 -8.86 -6.67
N LEU A 43 -8.08 -8.83 -7.05
CA LEU A 43 -7.66 -9.38 -8.33
C LEU A 43 -7.79 -10.89 -8.32
N PRO A 44 -8.26 -11.49 -9.43
CA PRO A 44 -8.36 -12.94 -9.51
C PRO A 44 -7.00 -13.57 -9.77
N CYS A 45 -6.24 -13.77 -8.70
CA CYS A 45 -4.91 -14.34 -8.81
C CYS A 45 -4.70 -15.32 -7.65
N LEU A 46 -3.61 -16.06 -7.72
CA LEU A 46 -3.30 -17.08 -6.71
C LEU A 46 -2.45 -16.54 -5.57
N GLU A 47 -2.22 -15.25 -5.55
CA GLU A 47 -1.37 -14.66 -4.52
C GLU A 47 -2.06 -14.69 -3.16
N ASP A 48 -1.32 -15.09 -2.14
CA ASP A 48 -1.77 -15.02 -0.75
C ASP A 48 -1.31 -13.69 -0.18
N TRP A 49 -2.25 -12.76 -0.05
CA TRP A 49 -1.92 -11.39 0.35
C TRP A 49 -1.79 -11.22 1.87
N ARG A 50 -2.02 -12.27 2.66
CA ARG A 50 -2.08 -12.13 4.12
C ARG A 50 -0.78 -11.64 4.75
N GLY A 51 0.35 -11.98 4.16
CA GLY A 51 1.65 -11.56 4.70
C GLY A 51 2.19 -10.29 4.09
N TRP A 52 1.41 -9.61 3.27
CA TRP A 52 1.85 -8.41 2.58
C TRP A 52 1.54 -7.15 3.38
N THR A 53 2.36 -6.15 3.18
CA THR A 53 2.17 -4.83 3.79
C THR A 53 2.43 -3.77 2.73
N MET A 54 1.59 -2.75 2.70
CA MET A 54 1.83 -1.58 1.85
C MET A 54 2.50 -0.51 2.69
N GLN A 55 3.63 0.00 2.21
CA GLN A 55 4.32 1.11 2.84
C GLN A 55 4.27 2.32 1.93
N VAL A 56 3.88 3.46 2.50
CA VAL A 56 3.87 4.72 1.79
C VAL A 56 5.11 5.49 2.22
N ARG A 57 5.93 5.88 1.25
CA ARG A 57 7.17 6.63 1.51
C ARG A 57 7.18 7.90 0.72
N ASP A 58 7.90 8.91 1.21
CA ASP A 58 8.08 10.15 0.48
C ASP A 58 9.25 10.03 -0.49
N GLU A 59 9.56 11.13 -1.17
CA GLU A 59 10.62 11.15 -2.19
C GLU A 59 11.99 10.85 -1.60
N GLY A 60 12.17 11.13 -0.34
CA GLY A 60 13.44 10.84 0.33
C GLY A 60 13.53 9.44 0.87
N GLY A 61 12.47 8.64 0.70
CA GLY A 61 12.45 7.28 1.21
C GLY A 61 11.97 7.17 2.64
N GLU A 62 11.50 8.28 3.21
CA GLU A 62 11.02 8.29 4.59
C GLU A 62 9.67 7.57 4.68
N PRO A 63 9.54 6.56 5.55
CA PRO A 63 8.25 5.88 5.69
C PRO A 63 7.24 6.78 6.41
N LEU A 64 6.06 6.87 5.82
CA LEU A 64 4.99 7.71 6.35
C LEU A 64 3.82 6.90 6.89
N LEU A 65 3.47 5.82 6.21
CA LEU A 65 2.34 4.98 6.58
C LEU A 65 2.67 3.53 6.31
N SER A 66 2.01 2.65 7.04
CA SER A 66 2.11 1.21 6.81
C SER A 66 0.73 0.62 6.94
N VAL A 67 0.28 -0.10 5.91
CA VAL A 67 -1.05 -0.70 5.87
C VAL A 67 -0.90 -2.20 5.63
N PRO A 68 -1.11 -3.03 6.65
CA PRO A 68 -1.08 -4.47 6.45
C PRO A 68 -2.27 -4.91 5.58
N PHE A 69 -2.01 -5.78 4.63
CA PHE A 69 -3.08 -6.30 3.78
C PHE A 69 -4.10 -7.07 4.59
N ALA A 70 -3.67 -7.67 5.69
CA ALA A 70 -4.58 -8.40 6.57
C ALA A 70 -5.71 -7.52 7.09
N SER A 71 -5.48 -6.21 7.20
CA SER A 71 -6.52 -5.29 7.64
C SER A 71 -7.71 -5.28 6.69
N ALA A 72 -7.47 -5.47 5.39
CA ALA A 72 -8.53 -5.52 4.41
C ALA A 72 -9.14 -6.91 4.28
N LEU A 73 -8.31 -7.95 4.47
CA LEU A 73 -8.74 -9.32 4.27
C LEU A 73 -9.52 -9.87 5.44
N GLY A 74 -9.11 -9.55 6.65
CA GLY A 74 -9.69 -10.13 7.84
C GLY A 74 -10.78 -9.30 8.49
N LYS A 75 -11.29 -8.32 7.79
CA LYS A 75 -12.23 -7.41 8.40
C LYS A 75 -13.66 -7.96 8.37
N PRO A 76 -14.23 -8.29 9.51
CA PRO A 76 -15.62 -8.71 9.54
C PRO A 76 -16.52 -7.50 9.30
N ASN A 77 -17.68 -7.76 8.80
CA ASN A 77 -18.65 -6.71 8.58
C ASN A 77 -19.54 -6.53 9.78
#